data_36ab0ba17a03adc0eb52e75ad6bef45b
#
_entry.id   36ab0ba17a03adc0eb52e75ad6bef45b
#
_cell.length_a   1.000
_cell.length_b   1.000
_cell.length_c   1.000
_cell.angle_alpha   90.00
_cell.angle_beta   90.00
_cell.angle_gamma   90.00
#
_symmetry.space_group_name_H-M   'P 1'
#
loop_
_entity.id
_entity.type
_entity.pdbx_description
1 polymer ?
#
loop_
_entity_poly.entity_id
_entity_poly.type
_entity_poly.pdbx_seq_one_letter_code
_entity_poly.pdbx_strand_id
1 'polypeptide(L)'
;DKNYVAILGNDDGNFRGTEMAVTMFLEKLGCGWFGTDYLWQVIPEYPTLAVGELDINHTPQFSARGTRIGSQHAKLNIRWYQGGMQVMTGHGLSGMIPIDTYYPSHPEWFALVDGSRDPKTQKWWQYDYSNKELAAEVAKKMIDYFENNPNMMSYPVTSNDGWEESWCECEDCAALGNPTDQLLYFANNVAEIVSKKFPDRTLSILSYH
;
A
#
# COMPACT_ATOMS: atom_id res chain seq x y z
N ASP A 1 10.38 -26.90 -34.66
CA ASP A 1 10.95 -27.94 -33.82
C ASP A 1 10.00 -28.21 -32.66
N LYS A 2 9.48 -29.42 -32.54
CA LYS A 2 8.41 -29.79 -31.61
C LYS A 2 8.90 -30.20 -30.21
N ASN A 3 10.18 -30.01 -29.89
CA ASN A 3 10.82 -30.56 -28.71
C ASN A 3 11.42 -29.50 -27.79
N TYR A 4 10.82 -28.33 -27.69
CA TYR A 4 11.27 -27.30 -26.76
C TYR A 4 10.08 -26.70 -26.01
N VAL A 5 10.32 -26.18 -24.80
CA VAL A 5 9.44 -25.36 -24.03
C VAL A 5 10.08 -23.99 -23.92
N ALA A 6 9.39 -22.94 -24.33
CA ALA A 6 9.78 -21.56 -24.14
C ALA A 6 9.00 -20.98 -22.96
N ILE A 7 9.69 -20.37 -22.00
CA ILE A 7 9.12 -19.72 -20.83
C ILE A 7 9.65 -18.29 -20.78
N LEU A 8 8.77 -17.34 -20.95
CA LEU A 8 9.11 -15.92 -21.10
C LEU A 8 8.16 -15.06 -20.28
N GLY A 9 8.62 -13.92 -19.80
CA GLY A 9 7.81 -12.93 -19.14
C GLY A 9 8.44 -11.54 -19.23
N ASN A 10 7.70 -10.51 -18.86
CA ASN A 10 8.23 -9.17 -18.76
C ASN A 10 9.07 -9.04 -17.48
N ASP A 11 10.37 -8.76 -17.62
CA ASP A 11 11.33 -8.56 -16.53
C ASP A 11 11.84 -7.10 -16.48
N ASP A 12 11.16 -6.16 -17.14
CA ASP A 12 11.53 -4.75 -17.13
C ASP A 12 11.33 -4.13 -15.74
N GLY A 13 12.32 -3.39 -15.27
CA GLY A 13 12.29 -2.69 -13.98
C GLY A 13 12.08 -3.65 -12.80
N ASN A 14 10.97 -3.52 -12.11
CA ASN A 14 10.61 -4.35 -10.94
C ASN A 14 9.77 -5.58 -11.30
N PHE A 15 9.49 -5.82 -12.56
CA PHE A 15 8.74 -6.99 -12.99
C PHE A 15 9.62 -8.25 -12.94
N ARG A 16 8.99 -9.36 -12.62
CA ARG A 16 9.62 -10.68 -12.54
C ARG A 16 8.76 -11.69 -13.33
N GLY A 17 8.44 -11.33 -14.55
CA GLY A 17 7.51 -12.07 -15.38
C GLY A 17 8.00 -13.46 -15.74
N THR A 18 9.30 -13.62 -16.05
CA THR A 18 9.88 -14.92 -16.34
C THR A 18 9.83 -15.87 -15.14
N GLU A 19 10.09 -15.40 -13.90
CA GLU A 19 9.98 -16.24 -12.70
C GLU A 19 8.53 -16.65 -12.43
N MET A 20 7.58 -15.75 -12.67
CA MET A 20 6.14 -16.07 -12.58
C MET A 20 5.72 -17.09 -13.63
N ALA A 21 6.22 -16.96 -14.86
CA ALA A 21 5.96 -17.92 -15.94
C ALA A 21 6.52 -19.31 -15.62
N VAL A 22 7.71 -19.39 -14.99
CA VAL A 22 8.27 -20.64 -14.46
C VAL A 22 7.35 -21.24 -13.38
N THR A 23 6.81 -20.41 -12.49
CA THR A 23 5.86 -20.86 -11.47
C THR A 23 4.60 -21.44 -12.11
N MET A 24 4.02 -20.77 -13.09
CA MET A 24 2.84 -21.25 -13.84
C MET A 24 3.11 -22.58 -14.53
N PHE A 25 4.29 -22.74 -15.10
CA PHE A 25 4.70 -24.01 -15.71
C PHE A 25 4.80 -25.13 -14.67
N LEU A 26 5.40 -24.86 -13.50
CA LEU A 26 5.50 -25.84 -12.41
C LEU A 26 4.11 -26.22 -11.85
N GLU A 27 3.18 -25.26 -11.75
CA GLU A 27 1.80 -25.54 -11.35
C GLU A 27 1.08 -26.44 -12.36
N LYS A 28 1.33 -26.28 -13.66
CA LYS A 28 0.83 -27.21 -14.69
C LYS A 28 1.37 -28.63 -14.53
N LEU A 29 2.53 -28.77 -13.92
CA LEU A 29 3.11 -30.06 -13.56
C LEU A 29 2.63 -30.58 -12.19
N GLY A 30 1.66 -29.91 -11.55
CA GLY A 30 1.07 -30.31 -10.29
C GLY A 30 1.81 -29.81 -9.05
N CYS A 31 2.80 -28.94 -9.19
CA CYS A 31 3.42 -28.28 -8.03
C CYS A 31 2.45 -27.29 -7.40
N GLY A 32 2.58 -27.06 -6.07
CA GLY A 32 1.78 -26.08 -5.36
C GLY A 32 2.48 -25.54 -4.13
N TRP A 33 2.18 -24.28 -3.76
CA TRP A 33 2.76 -23.60 -2.60
C TRP A 33 1.66 -22.87 -1.84
N PHE A 34 1.22 -23.46 -0.72
CA PHE A 34 0.01 -23.03 0.01
C PHE A 34 0.33 -22.30 1.32
N GLY A 35 1.61 -22.19 1.70
CA GLY A 35 2.05 -21.52 2.91
C GLY A 35 3.56 -21.36 3.00
N THR A 36 4.02 -20.83 4.13
CA THR A 36 5.44 -20.47 4.37
C THR A 36 6.31 -21.64 4.80
N ASP A 37 5.72 -22.72 5.29
CA ASP A 37 6.42 -23.92 5.73
C ASP A 37 6.56 -24.91 4.57
N TYR A 38 7.59 -25.79 4.62
CA TYR A 38 7.82 -26.83 3.61
C TYR A 38 6.66 -27.83 3.51
N LEU A 39 5.93 -28.08 4.61
CA LEU A 39 4.76 -28.96 4.63
C LEU A 39 3.60 -28.42 3.77
N TRP A 40 3.62 -27.14 3.45
CA TRP A 40 2.64 -26.47 2.58
C TRP A 40 3.03 -26.50 1.10
N GLN A 41 4.02 -27.33 0.75
CA GLN A 41 4.47 -27.49 -0.63
C GLN A 41 4.04 -28.84 -1.16
N VAL A 42 3.54 -28.85 -2.37
CA VAL A 42 3.26 -30.05 -3.14
C VAL A 42 4.24 -30.10 -4.30
N ILE A 43 5.06 -31.13 -4.33
CA ILE A 43 6.00 -31.40 -5.43
C ILE A 43 5.78 -32.86 -5.84
N PRO A 44 5.05 -33.10 -6.93
CA PRO A 44 4.76 -34.45 -7.37
C PRO A 44 6.04 -35.20 -7.78
N GLU A 45 6.08 -36.50 -7.51
CA GLU A 45 7.10 -37.38 -8.01
C GLU A 45 6.59 -38.12 -9.26
N TYR A 46 7.29 -37.98 -10.36
CA TYR A 46 6.98 -38.65 -11.60
C TYR A 46 8.15 -39.57 -12.04
N PRO A 47 7.89 -40.84 -12.38
CA PRO A 47 8.91 -41.72 -12.93
C PRO A 47 9.47 -41.21 -14.27
N THR A 48 8.63 -40.54 -15.04
CA THR A 48 8.95 -39.86 -16.29
C THR A 48 8.14 -38.58 -16.40
N LEU A 49 8.80 -37.46 -16.64
CA LEU A 49 8.15 -36.22 -16.88
C LEU A 49 7.83 -36.05 -18.37
N ALA A 50 6.58 -36.02 -18.71
CA ALA A 50 6.09 -35.71 -20.04
C ALA A 50 5.28 -34.43 -20.03
N VAL A 51 5.60 -33.51 -20.92
CA VAL A 51 4.88 -32.26 -21.09
C VAL A 51 4.19 -32.29 -22.43
N GLY A 52 2.86 -32.16 -22.42
CA GLY A 52 2.08 -32.02 -23.64
C GLY A 52 2.21 -30.63 -24.26
N GLU A 53 1.40 -30.36 -25.25
CA GLU A 53 1.31 -29.02 -25.85
C GLU A 53 0.84 -28.00 -24.82
N LEU A 54 1.58 -26.89 -24.68
CA LEU A 54 1.28 -25.80 -23.78
C LEU A 54 1.20 -24.48 -24.56
N ASP A 55 0.12 -23.77 -24.36
CA ASP A 55 -0.04 -22.37 -24.76
C ASP A 55 -0.65 -21.61 -23.58
N ILE A 56 0.23 -20.96 -22.80
CA ILE A 56 -0.17 -20.24 -21.60
C ILE A 56 0.24 -18.79 -21.77
N ASN A 57 -0.76 -17.90 -21.86
CA ASN A 57 -0.56 -16.47 -21.84
C ASN A 57 -1.33 -15.88 -20.66
N HIS A 58 -0.63 -15.13 -19.80
CA HIS A 58 -1.21 -14.55 -18.60
C HIS A 58 -0.75 -13.12 -18.38
N THR A 59 -1.71 -12.24 -18.21
CA THR A 59 -1.50 -10.86 -17.75
C THR A 59 -2.26 -10.67 -16.45
N PRO A 60 -1.57 -10.27 -15.34
CA PRO A 60 -2.25 -10.01 -14.08
C PRO A 60 -3.30 -8.91 -14.21
N GLN A 61 -4.49 -9.14 -13.63
CA GLN A 61 -5.58 -8.16 -13.65
C GLN A 61 -5.34 -6.99 -12.69
N PHE A 62 -4.62 -7.24 -11.58
CA PHE A 62 -4.29 -6.20 -10.63
C PHE A 62 -2.89 -5.65 -10.88
N SER A 63 -2.78 -4.34 -10.98
CA SER A 63 -1.51 -3.63 -11.18
C SER A 63 -0.59 -3.69 -9.95
N ALA A 64 -1.14 -3.83 -8.75
CA ALA A 64 -0.41 -4.00 -7.50
C ALA A 64 -0.86 -5.28 -6.79
N ARG A 65 0.07 -6.12 -6.37
CA ARG A 65 -0.19 -7.38 -5.67
C ARG A 65 0.84 -7.59 -4.58
N GLY A 66 0.41 -7.68 -3.33
CA GLY A 66 1.32 -7.82 -2.21
C GLY A 66 0.72 -8.60 -1.04
N THR A 67 1.59 -9.23 -0.25
CA THR A 67 1.26 -9.88 1.02
C THR A 67 2.23 -9.47 2.12
N ARG A 68 1.84 -9.66 3.37
CA ARG A 68 2.69 -9.40 4.54
C ARG A 68 3.32 -10.68 5.11
N ILE A 69 3.96 -11.48 4.27
CA ILE A 69 4.61 -12.73 4.72
C ILE A 69 6.09 -12.57 5.09
N GLY A 70 6.61 -11.36 5.03
CA GLY A 70 8.00 -11.04 5.36
C GLY A 70 9.00 -11.31 4.21
N SER A 71 10.12 -10.61 4.25
CA SER A 71 11.17 -10.66 3.21
C SER A 71 11.87 -12.01 3.12
N GLN A 72 11.92 -12.77 4.22
CA GLN A 72 12.47 -14.13 4.27
C GLN A 72 11.73 -15.12 3.35
N HIS A 73 10.51 -14.77 2.94
CA HIS A 73 9.68 -15.57 2.05
C HIS A 73 9.60 -15.02 0.62
N ALA A 74 10.61 -14.28 0.17
CA ALA A 74 10.61 -13.62 -1.14
C ALA A 74 10.32 -14.57 -2.33
N LYS A 75 10.80 -15.82 -2.26
CA LYS A 75 10.50 -16.84 -3.29
C LYS A 75 9.02 -17.21 -3.33
N LEU A 76 8.34 -17.21 -2.18
CA LEU A 76 6.92 -17.52 -2.09
C LEU A 76 6.07 -16.37 -2.66
N ASN A 77 6.53 -15.13 -2.51
CA ASN A 77 5.88 -13.98 -3.16
C ASN A 77 5.79 -14.15 -4.68
N ILE A 78 6.85 -14.66 -5.32
CA ILE A 78 6.83 -14.92 -6.76
C ILE A 78 5.85 -16.06 -7.10
N ARG A 79 5.88 -17.14 -6.33
CA ARG A 79 4.98 -18.28 -6.49
C ARG A 79 3.51 -17.93 -6.27
N TRP A 80 3.22 -16.88 -5.53
CA TRP A 80 1.88 -16.32 -5.36
C TRP A 80 1.61 -15.12 -6.27
N TYR A 81 2.40 -14.94 -7.34
CA TYR A 81 2.24 -13.88 -8.34
C TYR A 81 2.23 -12.48 -7.76
N GLN A 82 2.92 -12.25 -6.63
CA GLN A 82 3.06 -10.94 -6.03
C GLN A 82 3.97 -10.05 -6.86
N GLY A 83 3.71 -8.74 -6.87
CA GLY A 83 4.52 -7.79 -7.61
C GLY A 83 3.68 -6.73 -8.33
N GLY A 84 4.26 -6.13 -9.36
CA GLY A 84 3.68 -5.00 -10.08
C GLY A 84 4.00 -3.67 -9.41
N MET A 85 3.07 -2.73 -9.47
CA MET A 85 3.24 -1.40 -8.89
C MET A 85 3.42 -1.48 -7.37
N GLN A 86 4.44 -0.81 -6.85
CA GLN A 86 4.66 -0.72 -5.41
C GLN A 86 3.71 0.31 -4.81
N VAL A 87 2.80 -0.16 -3.97
CA VAL A 87 1.90 0.67 -3.19
C VAL A 87 2.39 0.68 -1.75
N MET A 88 2.78 1.86 -1.25
CA MET A 88 3.02 2.05 0.17
C MET A 88 1.68 2.07 0.90
N THR A 89 1.60 1.29 1.97
CA THR A 89 0.46 1.25 2.88
C THR A 89 0.94 1.42 4.32
N GLY A 90 0.10 1.94 5.20
CA GLY A 90 0.43 2.13 6.62
C GLY A 90 0.10 3.53 7.10
N HIS A 91 0.50 3.85 8.32
CA HIS A 91 0.26 5.12 9.00
C HIS A 91 1.33 6.15 8.59
N GLY A 92 1.08 6.91 7.51
CA GLY A 92 2.08 7.78 6.88
C GLY A 92 2.13 9.21 7.38
N LEU A 93 1.02 9.73 7.96
CA LEU A 93 0.89 11.16 8.29
C LEU A 93 1.85 11.60 9.39
N SER A 94 2.06 10.79 10.42
CA SER A 94 2.97 11.13 11.53
C SER A 94 4.43 11.31 11.10
N GLY A 95 4.83 10.66 10.03
CA GLY A 95 6.14 10.87 9.42
C GLY A 95 6.27 12.21 8.68
N MET A 96 5.17 12.71 8.12
CA MET A 96 5.13 14.01 7.43
C MET A 96 4.90 15.17 8.39
N ILE A 97 4.05 14.98 9.41
CA ILE A 97 3.62 16.01 10.37
C ILE A 97 3.96 15.53 11.80
N PRO A 98 5.25 15.49 12.19
CA PRO A 98 5.63 15.10 13.54
C PRO A 98 5.11 16.10 14.59
N ILE A 99 4.60 15.60 15.72
CA ILE A 99 4.07 16.40 16.84
C ILE A 99 5.07 17.47 17.29
N ASP A 100 6.29 17.06 17.59
CA ASP A 100 7.27 17.96 18.20
C ASP A 100 7.67 19.12 17.28
N THR A 101 7.47 18.94 15.96
CA THR A 101 7.75 19.98 14.96
C THR A 101 6.57 20.92 14.77
N TYR A 102 5.36 20.38 14.69
CA TYR A 102 4.20 21.15 14.25
C TYR A 102 3.28 21.59 15.39
N TYR A 103 3.12 20.82 16.44
CA TYR A 103 2.20 21.16 17.52
C TYR A 103 2.52 22.52 18.18
N PRO A 104 3.78 22.92 18.42
CA PRO A 104 4.06 24.22 19.05
C PRO A 104 3.57 25.44 18.26
N SER A 105 3.48 25.32 16.93
CA SER A 105 3.07 26.42 16.04
C SER A 105 1.67 26.25 15.45
N HIS A 106 1.18 25.01 15.39
CA HIS A 106 -0.08 24.63 14.76
C HIS A 106 -0.88 23.67 15.63
N PRO A 107 -1.27 24.03 16.85
CA PRO A 107 -2.08 23.16 17.69
C PRO A 107 -3.45 22.83 17.07
N GLU A 108 -3.98 23.72 16.21
CA GLU A 108 -5.23 23.54 15.47
C GLU A 108 -5.19 22.42 14.41
N TRP A 109 -4.02 21.91 14.08
CA TRP A 109 -3.87 20.77 13.15
C TRP A 109 -4.09 19.42 13.83
N PHE A 110 -4.14 19.41 15.16
CA PHE A 110 -4.33 18.18 15.94
C PHE A 110 -5.77 18.05 16.41
N ALA A 111 -6.22 16.82 16.56
CA ALA A 111 -7.60 16.52 16.91
C ALA A 111 -8.03 17.19 18.23
N LEU A 112 -9.23 17.74 18.24
CA LEU A 112 -9.90 18.16 19.46
C LEU A 112 -10.55 16.91 20.08
N VAL A 113 -10.10 16.50 21.27
CA VAL A 113 -10.65 15.36 22.00
C VAL A 113 -10.83 15.78 23.46
N ASP A 114 -12.00 15.56 24.04
CA ASP A 114 -12.33 15.98 25.41
C ASP A 114 -11.98 17.45 25.70
N GLY A 115 -12.20 18.33 24.74
CA GLY A 115 -11.93 19.76 24.86
C GLY A 115 -10.45 20.16 24.78
N SER A 116 -9.52 19.23 24.47
CA SER A 116 -8.09 19.48 24.34
C SER A 116 -7.57 19.10 22.95
N ARG A 117 -6.65 19.92 22.41
CA ARG A 117 -5.90 19.61 21.18
C ARG A 117 -4.47 19.14 21.47
N ASP A 118 -4.12 18.87 22.75
CA ASP A 118 -2.77 18.42 23.08
C ASP A 118 -2.59 16.91 22.84
N PRO A 119 -1.89 16.52 21.78
CA PRO A 119 -1.69 15.12 21.45
C PRO A 119 -0.88 14.36 22.51
N LYS A 120 -0.12 15.07 23.37
CA LYS A 120 0.68 14.43 24.42
C LYS A 120 -0.18 13.98 25.61
N THR A 121 -1.39 14.48 25.74
CA THR A 121 -2.37 14.07 26.77
C THR A 121 -3.26 12.93 26.30
N GLN A 122 -3.23 12.62 25.00
CA GLN A 122 -4.07 11.62 24.37
C GLN A 122 -3.28 10.30 24.22
N LYS A 123 -3.87 9.19 24.60
CA LYS A 123 -3.27 7.85 24.45
C LYS A 123 -3.04 7.50 22.98
N TRP A 124 -4.03 7.83 22.16
CA TRP A 124 -4.02 7.71 20.72
C TRP A 124 -4.41 9.06 20.16
N TRP A 125 -3.56 9.68 19.36
CA TRP A 125 -3.82 11.02 18.86
C TRP A 125 -4.00 11.00 17.35
N GLN A 126 -4.81 11.89 16.86
CA GLN A 126 -5.11 12.08 15.46
C GLN A 126 -4.91 13.54 15.06
N TYR A 127 -5.17 13.82 13.79
CA TYR A 127 -5.19 15.16 13.24
C TYR A 127 -6.63 15.69 13.12
N ASP A 128 -6.73 17.00 12.90
CA ASP A 128 -7.97 17.64 12.46
C ASP A 128 -8.11 17.46 10.94
N TYR A 129 -8.84 16.45 10.52
CA TYR A 129 -8.99 16.09 9.11
C TYR A 129 -9.88 17.07 8.30
N SER A 130 -10.55 18.00 8.94
CA SER A 130 -11.27 19.11 8.29
C SER A 130 -10.32 20.25 7.91
N ASN A 131 -9.11 20.31 8.50
CA ASN A 131 -8.20 21.44 8.37
C ASN A 131 -7.51 21.45 6.98
N LYS A 132 -7.82 22.48 6.18
CA LYS A 132 -7.30 22.62 4.82
C LYS A 132 -5.84 23.06 4.76
N GLU A 133 -5.36 23.78 5.77
CA GLU A 133 -3.96 24.21 5.83
C GLU A 133 -3.06 22.99 6.11
N LEU A 134 -3.49 22.11 7.01
CA LEU A 134 -2.84 20.82 7.22
C LEU A 134 -2.82 20.00 5.93
N ALA A 135 -3.94 19.91 5.21
CA ALA A 135 -3.99 19.18 3.94
C ALA A 135 -3.01 19.76 2.90
N ALA A 136 -2.90 21.10 2.85
CA ALA A 136 -1.97 21.77 1.94
C ALA A 136 -0.49 21.49 2.30
N GLU A 137 -0.14 21.50 3.59
CA GLU A 137 1.22 21.19 4.03
C GLU A 137 1.56 19.70 3.77
N VAL A 138 0.63 18.77 4.03
CA VAL A 138 0.80 17.34 3.69
C VAL A 138 0.99 17.18 2.18
N ALA A 139 0.20 17.85 1.36
CA ALA A 139 0.33 17.79 -0.09
C ALA A 139 1.70 18.32 -0.56
N LYS A 140 2.20 19.41 0.01
CA LYS A 140 3.53 19.95 -0.26
C LYS A 140 4.62 18.94 0.05
N LYS A 141 4.60 18.35 1.25
CA LYS A 141 5.57 17.32 1.65
C LYS A 141 5.49 16.07 0.79
N MET A 142 4.31 15.71 0.35
CA MET A 142 4.13 14.58 -0.56
C MET A 142 4.70 14.86 -1.96
N ILE A 143 4.52 16.09 -2.44
CA ILE A 143 5.15 16.55 -3.68
C ILE A 143 6.68 16.45 -3.56
N ASP A 144 7.25 16.99 -2.49
CA ASP A 144 8.69 16.90 -2.22
C ASP A 144 9.16 15.44 -2.13
N TYR A 145 8.35 14.57 -1.51
CA TYR A 145 8.64 13.13 -1.43
C TYR A 145 8.71 12.49 -2.82
N PHE A 146 7.74 12.72 -3.69
CA PHE A 146 7.72 12.15 -5.04
C PHE A 146 8.83 12.72 -5.94
N GLU A 147 9.22 13.98 -5.77
CA GLU A 147 10.36 14.57 -6.46
C GLU A 147 11.67 13.86 -6.11
N ASN A 148 11.87 13.57 -4.82
CA ASN A 148 13.06 12.90 -4.32
C ASN A 148 13.03 11.37 -4.50
N ASN A 149 11.87 10.80 -4.83
CA ASN A 149 11.66 9.35 -4.99
C ASN A 149 10.88 9.04 -6.28
N PRO A 150 11.48 9.26 -7.46
CA PRO A 150 10.77 9.21 -8.75
C PRO A 150 10.18 7.83 -9.07
N ASN A 151 10.70 6.76 -8.49
CA ASN A 151 10.21 5.39 -8.69
C ASN A 151 9.02 5.01 -7.79
N MET A 152 8.70 5.85 -6.79
CA MET A 152 7.57 5.58 -5.89
C MET A 152 6.27 6.06 -6.53
N MET A 153 5.30 5.15 -6.61
CA MET A 153 4.01 5.40 -7.24
C MET A 153 2.92 5.77 -6.26
N SER A 154 3.15 5.62 -4.96
CA SER A 154 2.13 5.84 -3.93
C SER A 154 2.76 6.31 -2.63
N TYR A 155 1.96 7.05 -1.84
CA TYR A 155 2.28 7.37 -0.44
C TYR A 155 1.01 7.28 0.44
N PRO A 156 1.11 6.77 1.69
CA PRO A 156 -0.04 6.64 2.57
C PRO A 156 -0.41 7.96 3.24
N VAL A 157 -1.68 8.36 3.10
CA VAL A 157 -2.31 9.49 3.80
C VAL A 157 -3.19 8.98 4.94
N THR A 158 -2.79 7.86 5.50
CA THR A 158 -3.56 7.17 6.54
C THR A 158 -3.39 7.84 7.88
N SER A 159 -4.47 7.91 8.64
CA SER A 159 -4.50 8.28 10.07
C SER A 159 -3.46 7.53 10.89
N ASN A 160 -3.13 8.03 12.07
CA ASN A 160 -2.39 7.24 13.04
C ASN A 160 -3.23 6.04 13.49
N ASP A 161 -2.56 4.98 13.92
CA ASP A 161 -3.25 3.86 14.56
C ASP A 161 -3.90 4.34 15.86
N GLY A 162 -5.11 3.86 16.15
CA GLY A 162 -5.86 4.34 17.31
C GLY A 162 -7.29 3.81 17.36
N TRP A 163 -8.06 4.29 18.32
CA TRP A 163 -9.45 3.93 18.56
C TRP A 163 -10.39 5.07 18.18
N GLU A 164 -11.68 4.79 18.13
CA GLU A 164 -12.72 5.75 17.76
C GLU A 164 -12.68 7.01 18.63
N GLU A 165 -12.36 6.88 19.91
CA GLU A 165 -12.28 7.99 20.87
C GLU A 165 -11.14 8.98 20.61
N SER A 166 -10.25 8.71 19.67
CA SER A 166 -9.11 9.59 19.34
C SER A 166 -9.38 10.55 18.19
N TRP A 167 -10.55 10.43 17.54
CA TRP A 167 -10.89 11.26 16.38
C TRP A 167 -11.34 12.66 16.78
N CYS A 168 -11.19 13.60 15.86
CA CYS A 168 -11.48 15.00 16.12
C CYS A 168 -13.00 15.24 16.33
N GLU A 169 -13.34 15.86 17.44
CA GLU A 169 -14.72 16.20 17.85
C GLU A 169 -15.12 17.65 17.48
N CYS A 170 -14.26 18.41 16.76
CA CYS A 170 -14.61 19.77 16.38
C CYS A 170 -15.81 19.77 15.43
N GLU A 171 -16.54 20.91 15.41
CA GLU A 171 -17.77 21.05 14.61
C GLU A 171 -17.55 20.72 13.13
N ASP A 172 -16.42 21.14 12.55
CA ASP A 172 -16.11 20.91 11.14
C ASP A 172 -15.86 19.41 10.86
N CYS A 173 -15.12 18.72 11.73
CA CYS A 173 -14.92 17.26 11.60
C CYS A 173 -16.23 16.50 11.81
N ALA A 174 -17.02 16.88 12.83
CA ALA A 174 -18.32 16.26 13.10
C ALA A 174 -19.30 16.43 11.92
N ALA A 175 -19.26 17.56 11.24
CA ALA A 175 -20.08 17.83 10.06
C ALA A 175 -19.71 16.97 8.84
N LEU A 176 -18.49 16.43 8.78
CA LEU A 176 -18.05 15.54 7.70
C LEU A 176 -18.62 14.12 7.84
N GLY A 177 -18.95 13.68 9.05
CA GLY A 177 -19.48 12.34 9.33
C GLY A 177 -18.56 11.49 10.20
N ASN A 178 -18.54 10.18 9.93
CA ASN A 178 -17.75 9.22 10.69
C ASN A 178 -16.23 9.36 10.41
N PRO A 179 -15.37 8.66 11.17
CA PRO A 179 -13.91 8.69 10.96
C PRO A 179 -13.45 8.43 9.54
N THR A 180 -14.08 7.48 8.85
CA THR A 180 -13.77 7.19 7.44
C THR A 180 -14.11 8.35 6.53
N ASP A 181 -15.25 9.03 6.74
CA ASP A 181 -15.65 10.20 5.96
C ASP A 181 -14.68 11.37 6.16
N GLN A 182 -14.24 11.61 7.40
CA GLN A 182 -13.24 12.64 7.73
C GLN A 182 -11.91 12.35 7.02
N LEU A 183 -11.43 11.11 7.07
CA LEU A 183 -10.19 10.71 6.41
C LEU A 183 -10.28 10.81 4.88
N LEU A 184 -11.40 10.40 4.28
CA LEU A 184 -11.65 10.53 2.85
C LEU A 184 -11.69 11.97 2.39
N TYR A 185 -12.36 12.84 3.15
CA TYR A 185 -12.38 14.28 2.88
C TYR A 185 -10.95 14.84 2.85
N PHE A 186 -10.17 14.55 3.87
CA PHE A 186 -8.77 14.98 3.97
C PHE A 186 -7.93 14.47 2.81
N ALA A 187 -7.99 13.16 2.55
CA ALA A 187 -7.24 12.53 1.47
C ALA A 187 -7.57 13.12 0.09
N ASN A 188 -8.84 13.44 -0.16
CA ASN A 188 -9.27 14.09 -1.40
C ASN A 188 -8.69 15.52 -1.53
N ASN A 189 -8.66 16.32 -0.45
CA ASN A 189 -8.04 17.64 -0.49
C ASN A 189 -6.52 17.54 -0.78
N VAL A 190 -5.82 16.58 -0.19
CA VAL A 190 -4.41 16.33 -0.50
C VAL A 190 -4.24 15.88 -1.96
N ALA A 191 -5.07 14.94 -2.42
CA ALA A 191 -5.01 14.40 -3.78
C ALA A 191 -5.26 15.47 -4.84
N GLU A 192 -6.20 16.39 -4.61
CA GLU A 192 -6.48 17.49 -5.53
C GLU A 192 -5.26 18.38 -5.77
N ILE A 193 -4.42 18.59 -4.76
CA ILE A 193 -3.20 19.39 -4.87
C ILE A 193 -2.09 18.57 -5.53
N VAL A 194 -1.86 17.34 -5.08
CA VAL A 194 -0.77 16.48 -5.57
C VAL A 194 -0.97 16.12 -7.04
N SER A 195 -2.20 15.80 -7.46
CA SER A 195 -2.50 15.38 -8.83
C SER A 195 -2.24 16.45 -9.89
N LYS A 196 -2.24 17.73 -9.51
CA LYS A 196 -1.86 18.83 -10.45
C LYS A 196 -0.41 18.70 -10.94
N LYS A 197 0.47 18.14 -10.12
CA LYS A 197 1.89 17.95 -10.45
C LYS A 197 2.23 16.51 -10.80
N PHE A 198 1.58 15.56 -10.15
CA PHE A 198 1.81 14.12 -10.29
C PHE A 198 0.50 13.36 -10.55
N PRO A 199 -0.08 13.49 -11.77
CA PRO A 199 -1.37 12.85 -12.10
C PRO A 199 -1.31 11.32 -12.08
N ASP A 200 -0.12 10.73 -12.24
CA ASP A 200 0.09 9.28 -12.27
C ASP A 200 0.38 8.68 -10.88
N ARG A 201 0.48 9.51 -9.83
CA ARG A 201 0.72 9.04 -8.47
C ARG A 201 -0.59 8.79 -7.75
N THR A 202 -0.55 7.85 -6.81
CA THR A 202 -1.71 7.49 -6.00
C THR A 202 -1.47 7.77 -4.52
N LEU A 203 -2.55 8.09 -3.82
CA LEU A 203 -2.57 8.13 -2.36
C LEU A 203 -3.24 6.85 -1.88
N SER A 204 -2.68 6.24 -0.84
CA SER A 204 -3.31 5.10 -0.18
C SER A 204 -3.84 5.49 1.20
N ILE A 205 -4.96 4.92 1.57
CA ILE A 205 -5.56 5.06 2.90
C ILE A 205 -5.90 3.68 3.47
N LEU A 206 -5.90 3.58 4.79
CA LEU A 206 -6.49 2.46 5.53
C LEU A 206 -7.81 2.96 6.12
N SER A 207 -8.90 2.40 5.65
CA SER A 207 -10.25 2.73 6.08
C SER A 207 -10.82 1.53 6.83
N TYR A 208 -10.79 1.59 8.18
CA TYR A 208 -11.18 0.48 9.05
C TYR A 208 -11.96 0.93 10.31
N HIS A 209 -12.46 2.18 10.32
CA HIS A 209 -13.30 2.76 11.35
C HIS A 209 -14.71 3.06 10.84
#